data_c1f7397d08e5549f4d7b11a48f851b73
#
_entry.id   c1f7397d08e5549f4d7b11a48f851b73
#
_cell.length_a   1.000
_cell.length_b   1.000
_cell.length_c   1.000
_cell.angle_alpha   90.00
_cell.angle_beta   90.00
_cell.angle_gamma   90.00
#
_symmetry.space_group_name_H-M   'P 1'
#
loop_
_entity.id
_entity.type
_entity.pdbx_description
1 polymer ?
#
loop_
_entity_poly.entity_id
_entity_poly.type
_entity_poly.pdbx_seq_one_letter_code
_entity_poly.pdbx_strand_id
1 'polypeptide(L)'
;VDYHEQETLDVHTDIAKRSWATGGYPNATDLELHTMQFQSFWNSGWIYNVSADDPKLGWLHPSSARYKELYDNTLHNLKPATIMDDDLLPPQDFLDLQVLWYLYQFSPDYVLGSYNSSHRDQGLIDLFMQNGNYELADLNYVLDAQHAHMGNVLPMYSELAANGQIELTTTPYYHPIMPLLMMEGWTMEDGIRVNKEAWPEDVQNHLITGMDLFEDELGFRPTGMWPSEEAVSPAMVQPVTDVGIEWMVTDEEILKQSTNQNGDYIDVEDVTNLATPWKVTGADGGEVAVIFRDRVISDRIAFQYGTMTPEAAVSDFIAYLDNIRQQLLDAGEDPSEHLLTVALDGENWMFMSEFQHQDNARPFMAEWYSRLATHPTIVTTTPSEFLESEPTLPEIQTIGTGSWIDGTLRTWAGEEEESLAWQRLVEARQQLVAFEEENPNDPGLEAAWESLYIAEGSDWFWWYGLDQDSGYDENWDVLFKVHLSNIYRAVNLDLPPYLQDLWTNPAVPSPAASSIIEPMVDGVALPGEWDG
;
A
#
# COMPACT_ATOMS: atom_id res chain seq x y z
N VAL A 1 -8.49 -0.14 0.43
CA VAL A 1 -8.35 0.61 1.71
C VAL A 1 -7.90 -0.40 2.73
N ASP A 2 -6.71 -0.20 3.26
CA ASP A 2 -6.13 -1.14 4.21
C ASP A 2 -6.96 -1.15 5.50
N TYR A 3 -7.35 -2.33 5.95
CA TYR A 3 -8.05 -2.54 7.22
C TYR A 3 -7.29 -1.88 8.40
N HIS A 4 -5.96 -1.84 8.33
CA HIS A 4 -5.10 -1.17 9.28
C HIS A 4 -5.27 0.36 9.30
N GLU A 5 -5.58 1.01 8.17
CA GLU A 5 -5.84 2.47 8.17
C GLU A 5 -7.12 2.81 8.93
N GLN A 6 -8.17 2.00 8.80
CA GLN A 6 -9.41 2.19 9.52
C GLN A 6 -9.22 2.04 11.03
N GLU A 7 -8.53 0.99 11.45
CA GLU A 7 -8.24 0.71 12.85
C GLU A 7 -7.33 1.79 13.46
N THR A 8 -6.30 2.19 12.72
CA THR A 8 -5.42 3.30 13.12
C THR A 8 -6.19 4.62 13.24
N LEU A 9 -7.08 4.92 12.31
CA LEU A 9 -7.90 6.14 12.37
C LEU A 9 -8.85 6.12 13.56
N ASP A 10 -9.50 4.99 13.84
CA ASP A 10 -10.40 4.85 14.99
C ASP A 10 -9.65 5.05 16.32
N VAL A 11 -8.46 4.45 16.47
CA VAL A 11 -7.59 4.65 17.63
C VAL A 11 -7.14 6.11 17.74
N HIS A 12 -6.67 6.73 16.67
CA HIS A 12 -6.26 8.15 16.67
C HIS A 12 -7.44 9.08 16.97
N THR A 13 -8.61 8.81 16.43
CA THR A 13 -9.84 9.57 16.70
C THR A 13 -10.22 9.50 18.17
N ASP A 14 -10.19 8.31 18.77
CA ASP A 14 -10.53 8.13 20.18
C ASP A 14 -9.48 8.75 21.11
N ILE A 15 -8.20 8.65 20.78
CA ILE A 15 -7.11 9.30 21.50
C ILE A 15 -7.27 10.82 21.45
N ALA A 16 -7.54 11.40 20.28
CA ALA A 16 -7.76 12.84 20.13
C ALA A 16 -8.97 13.31 20.96
N LYS A 17 -10.08 12.57 20.92
CA LYS A 17 -11.28 12.86 21.70
C LYS A 17 -11.03 12.76 23.21
N ARG A 18 -10.29 11.76 23.66
CA ARG A 18 -9.97 11.57 25.08
C ARG A 18 -9.00 12.62 25.63
N SER A 19 -8.00 12.97 24.87
CA SER A 19 -6.99 13.94 25.31
C SER A 19 -7.60 15.33 25.56
N TRP A 20 -8.62 15.73 24.80
CA TRP A 20 -9.34 16.96 25.02
C TRP A 20 -10.35 16.89 26.17
N ALA A 21 -11.02 15.75 26.36
CA ALA A 21 -11.96 15.56 27.45
C ALA A 21 -11.32 15.74 28.85
N THR A 22 -10.01 15.58 28.95
CA THR A 22 -9.22 15.75 30.19
C THR A 22 -8.66 17.16 30.41
N GLY A 23 -9.03 18.14 29.60
CA GLY A 23 -8.67 19.54 29.83
C GLY A 23 -7.46 20.05 29.05
N GLY A 24 -7.11 19.38 27.94
CA GLY A 24 -6.09 19.84 26.98
C GLY A 24 -4.68 19.32 27.24
N TYR A 25 -4.44 18.71 28.38
CA TYR A 25 -3.18 18.00 28.66
C TYR A 25 -3.47 16.57 29.08
N PRO A 26 -2.78 15.57 28.47
CA PRO A 26 -2.92 14.19 28.90
C PRO A 26 -2.42 14.01 30.32
N ASN A 27 -3.07 13.13 31.08
CA ASN A 27 -2.43 12.59 32.26
C ASN A 27 -1.20 11.76 31.84
N ALA A 28 -0.35 11.38 32.78
CA ALA A 28 0.93 10.73 32.48
C ALA A 28 0.80 9.43 31.63
N THR A 29 -0.37 8.80 31.57
CA THR A 29 -0.64 7.60 30.78
C THR A 29 -1.00 7.91 29.33
N ASP A 30 -1.55 9.10 29.04
CA ASP A 30 -1.86 9.53 27.69
C ASP A 30 -0.67 10.20 26.99
N LEU A 31 0.39 10.49 27.76
CA LEU A 31 1.56 11.23 27.28
C LEU A 31 2.32 10.48 26.17
N GLU A 32 2.45 9.17 26.28
CA GLU A 32 3.11 8.33 25.28
C GLU A 32 2.30 8.29 23.97
N LEU A 33 1.00 8.12 24.07
CA LEU A 33 0.09 8.17 22.94
C LEU A 33 0.09 9.55 22.27
N HIS A 34 0.14 10.62 23.07
CA HIS A 34 0.32 12.00 22.59
C HIS A 34 1.65 12.20 21.88
N THR A 35 2.72 11.60 22.40
CA THR A 35 4.05 11.69 21.78
C THR A 35 4.07 11.00 20.43
N MET A 36 3.46 9.82 20.30
CA MET A 36 3.32 9.11 19.03
C MET A 36 2.46 9.90 18.03
N GLN A 37 1.32 10.42 18.45
CA GLN A 37 0.46 11.29 17.64
C GLN A 37 1.22 12.54 17.19
N PHE A 38 1.93 13.18 18.09
CA PHE A 38 2.69 14.38 17.80
C PHE A 38 3.86 14.10 16.85
N GLN A 39 4.53 12.97 16.99
CA GLN A 39 5.57 12.54 16.06
C GLN A 39 5.00 12.26 14.67
N SER A 40 3.83 11.62 14.57
CA SER A 40 3.17 11.40 13.27
C SER A 40 2.74 12.72 12.61
N PHE A 41 2.29 13.70 13.38
CA PHE A 41 2.00 15.05 12.86
C PHE A 41 3.23 15.77 12.30
N TRP A 42 4.42 15.49 12.82
CA TRP A 42 5.65 16.17 12.44
C TRP A 42 6.50 15.41 11.44
N ASN A 43 6.42 14.09 11.44
CA ASN A 43 7.17 13.26 10.51
C ASN A 43 6.47 13.10 9.14
N SER A 44 5.19 13.45 9.04
CA SER A 44 4.57 13.51 7.72
C SER A 44 5.16 14.67 6.94
N GLY A 45 5.96 14.39 5.93
CA GLY A 45 6.67 15.37 5.10
C GLY A 45 5.76 16.42 4.42
N TRP A 46 4.47 16.20 4.40
CA TRP A 46 3.40 17.07 3.98
C TRP A 46 3.42 18.45 4.65
N ILE A 47 3.73 18.46 5.93
CA ILE A 47 3.60 19.61 6.79
C ILE A 47 4.82 20.52 6.66
N TYR A 48 5.98 19.96 6.34
CA TYR A 48 7.24 20.71 6.26
C TYR A 48 7.35 21.66 5.07
N ASN A 49 6.55 21.45 4.05
CA ASN A 49 6.69 22.16 2.77
C ASN A 49 5.55 23.13 2.46
N VAL A 50 4.60 23.28 3.39
CA VAL A 50 3.51 24.25 3.24
C VAL A 50 4.02 25.65 3.61
N SER A 51 4.49 26.40 2.64
CA SER A 51 4.74 27.83 2.81
C SER A 51 3.41 28.59 2.77
N ALA A 52 3.19 29.52 3.71
CA ALA A 52 2.04 30.42 3.68
C ALA A 52 1.94 31.25 2.39
N ASP A 53 3.05 31.33 1.65
CA ASP A 53 3.17 32.05 0.39
C ASP A 53 3.02 31.11 -0.83
N ASP A 54 2.73 29.82 -0.64
CA ASP A 54 2.57 28.88 -1.73
C ASP A 54 1.24 29.10 -2.44
N PRO A 55 1.22 29.57 -3.70
CA PRO A 55 -0.01 29.81 -4.44
C PRO A 55 -0.80 28.53 -4.73
N LYS A 56 -0.19 27.35 -4.53
CA LYS A 56 -0.83 26.04 -4.73
C LYS A 56 -1.86 25.71 -3.65
N LEU A 57 -1.78 26.36 -2.50
CA LEU A 57 -2.72 26.24 -1.40
C LEU A 57 -3.82 27.32 -1.42
N GLY A 58 -4.13 27.88 -2.57
CA GLY A 58 -4.96 29.07 -2.71
C GLY A 58 -6.28 29.07 -1.94
N TRP A 59 -6.91 27.94 -1.76
CA TRP A 59 -8.14 27.84 -0.97
C TRP A 59 -7.89 27.50 0.51
N LEU A 60 -6.72 26.90 0.84
CA LEU A 60 -6.29 26.59 2.20
C LEU A 60 -5.51 27.73 2.86
N HIS A 61 -5.22 28.80 2.10
CA HIS A 61 -4.36 29.89 2.51
C HIS A 61 -4.64 30.47 3.91
N PRO A 62 -5.88 30.72 4.34
CA PRO A 62 -6.13 31.22 5.69
C PRO A 62 -5.72 30.22 6.79
N SER A 63 -5.97 28.95 6.58
CA SER A 63 -5.62 27.89 7.53
C SER A 63 -4.11 27.62 7.54
N SER A 64 -3.46 27.68 6.38
CA SER A 64 -2.01 27.56 6.31
C SER A 64 -1.27 28.65 7.07
N ALA A 65 -1.78 29.87 7.11
CA ALA A 65 -1.17 30.97 7.86
C ALA A 65 -1.12 30.69 9.38
N ARG A 66 -2.19 30.14 9.97
CA ARG A 66 -2.22 29.76 11.38
C ARG A 66 -1.32 28.55 11.65
N TYR A 67 -1.35 27.57 10.77
CA TYR A 67 -0.49 26.39 10.86
C TYR A 67 0.99 26.79 10.82
N LYS A 68 1.37 27.67 9.88
CA LYS A 68 2.72 28.19 9.79
C LYS A 68 3.11 28.97 11.05
N GLU A 69 2.21 29.79 11.59
CA GLU A 69 2.44 30.51 12.85
C GLU A 69 2.72 29.54 14.02
N LEU A 70 1.92 28.48 14.15
CA LEU A 70 2.12 27.44 15.15
C LEU A 70 3.46 26.72 14.95
N TYR A 71 3.78 26.38 13.72
CA TYR A 71 5.04 25.75 13.36
C TYR A 71 6.25 26.66 13.66
N ASP A 72 6.25 27.89 13.15
CA ASP A 72 7.39 28.81 13.29
C ASP A 72 7.62 29.25 14.72
N ASN A 73 6.56 29.48 15.49
CA ASN A 73 6.66 30.04 16.84
C ASN A 73 6.87 29.00 17.95
N THR A 74 6.43 27.76 17.74
CA THR A 74 6.39 26.77 18.80
C THR A 74 7.22 25.52 18.56
N LEU A 75 7.43 25.13 17.31
CA LEU A 75 7.77 23.74 17.02
C LEU A 75 9.06 23.57 16.22
N HIS A 76 9.45 24.54 15.42
CA HIS A 76 10.67 24.47 14.60
C HIS A 76 11.96 24.28 15.43
N ASN A 77 11.93 24.62 16.71
CA ASN A 77 13.07 24.54 17.62
C ASN A 77 12.93 23.49 18.72
N LEU A 78 11.83 22.73 18.76
CA LEU A 78 11.56 21.80 19.86
C LEU A 78 11.94 20.37 19.49
N LYS A 79 12.85 19.79 20.27
CA LYS A 79 13.01 18.32 20.26
C LYS A 79 11.77 17.68 20.90
N PRO A 80 11.36 16.47 20.49
CA PRO A 80 10.19 15.78 21.03
C PRO A 80 10.12 15.78 22.57
N ALA A 81 11.25 15.64 23.23
CA ALA A 81 11.34 15.66 24.70
C ALA A 81 11.04 17.02 25.36
N THR A 82 11.05 18.11 24.59
CA THR A 82 10.81 19.48 25.09
C THR A 82 9.34 19.91 24.92
N ILE A 83 8.59 19.21 24.08
CA ILE A 83 7.17 19.47 23.83
C ILE A 83 6.29 19.06 25.03
N MET A 84 6.87 18.29 25.94
CA MET A 84 6.21 17.79 27.15
C MET A 84 6.24 18.78 28.32
N ASP A 85 6.77 19.98 28.13
CA ASP A 85 6.79 21.00 29.14
C ASP A 85 5.48 21.82 29.04
N ASP A 86 4.62 21.74 30.06
CA ASP A 86 3.28 22.33 30.13
C ASP A 86 3.24 23.83 29.78
N ASP A 87 4.39 24.51 29.81
CA ASP A 87 4.51 25.94 29.52
C ASP A 87 4.66 26.28 28.01
N LEU A 88 4.75 25.30 27.11
CA LEU A 88 5.19 25.53 25.71
C LEU A 88 4.06 25.60 24.69
N LEU A 89 2.94 24.94 24.91
CA LEU A 89 1.78 24.96 24.00
C LEU A 89 0.51 25.24 24.78
N PRO A 90 -0.10 26.44 24.63
CA PRO A 90 -1.44 26.68 25.14
C PRO A 90 -2.42 25.63 24.61
N PRO A 91 -3.41 25.18 25.42
CA PRO A 91 -4.39 24.18 24.96
C PRO A 91 -5.09 24.57 23.66
N GLN A 92 -5.31 25.86 23.42
CA GLN A 92 -5.91 26.34 22.19
C GLN A 92 -5.00 26.13 20.97
N ASP A 93 -3.69 26.34 21.12
CA ASP A 93 -2.73 26.17 20.03
C ASP A 93 -2.62 24.69 19.66
N PHE A 94 -2.72 23.81 20.65
CA PHE A 94 -2.73 22.37 20.44
C PHE A 94 -3.99 21.91 19.70
N LEU A 95 -5.17 22.43 20.08
CA LEU A 95 -6.43 22.16 19.38
C LEU A 95 -6.40 22.68 17.95
N ASP A 96 -5.93 23.93 17.76
CA ASP A 96 -5.79 24.50 16.44
C ASP A 96 -4.89 23.64 15.55
N LEU A 97 -3.78 23.14 16.10
CA LEU A 97 -2.87 22.24 15.39
C LEU A 97 -3.54 20.93 14.97
N GLN A 98 -4.28 20.28 15.89
CA GLN A 98 -4.98 19.04 15.59
C GLN A 98 -6.03 19.24 14.49
N VAL A 99 -6.87 20.26 14.61
CA VAL A 99 -7.92 20.53 13.62
C VAL A 99 -7.31 20.82 12.24
N LEU A 100 -6.28 21.67 12.20
CA LEU A 100 -5.62 22.01 10.95
C LEU A 100 -4.97 20.78 10.30
N TRP A 101 -4.30 19.93 11.09
CA TRP A 101 -3.68 18.73 10.56
C TRP A 101 -4.71 17.80 9.91
N TYR A 102 -5.83 17.53 10.57
CA TYR A 102 -6.88 16.70 10.00
C TYR A 102 -7.55 17.35 8.78
N LEU A 103 -7.74 18.67 8.78
CA LEU A 103 -8.27 19.40 7.63
C LEU A 103 -7.37 19.26 6.39
N TYR A 104 -6.04 19.21 6.58
CA TYR A 104 -5.10 19.06 5.47
C TYR A 104 -5.12 17.67 4.82
N GLN A 105 -5.74 16.67 5.45
CA GLN A 105 -5.89 15.35 4.87
C GLN A 105 -6.98 15.29 3.78
N PHE A 106 -7.86 16.27 3.73
CA PHE A 106 -8.93 16.30 2.73
C PHE A 106 -8.43 16.81 1.37
N SER A 107 -8.86 16.14 0.30
CA SER A 107 -8.71 16.70 -1.05
C SER A 107 -9.57 17.97 -1.20
N PRO A 108 -8.97 19.12 -1.59
CA PRO A 108 -9.71 20.34 -1.83
C PRO A 108 -10.83 20.17 -2.84
N ASP A 109 -10.55 19.50 -3.94
CA ASP A 109 -11.53 19.31 -5.02
C ASP A 109 -12.73 18.48 -4.58
N TYR A 110 -12.49 17.48 -3.74
CA TYR A 110 -13.56 16.68 -3.16
C TYR A 110 -14.44 17.53 -2.25
N VAL A 111 -13.85 18.21 -1.29
CA VAL A 111 -14.55 19.06 -0.31
C VAL A 111 -15.32 20.20 -0.98
N LEU A 112 -14.75 20.81 -2.03
CA LEU A 112 -15.40 21.86 -2.82
C LEU A 112 -16.52 21.31 -3.72
N GLY A 113 -16.60 20.00 -3.91
CA GLY A 113 -17.53 19.37 -4.83
C GLY A 113 -17.20 19.66 -6.29
N SER A 114 -15.91 19.79 -6.64
CA SER A 114 -15.47 20.08 -8.00
C SER A 114 -15.80 18.95 -8.98
N TYR A 115 -15.82 17.70 -8.50
CA TYR A 115 -16.18 16.53 -9.30
C TYR A 115 -17.68 16.22 -9.24
N ASN A 116 -18.28 16.39 -8.04
CA ASN A 116 -19.69 16.13 -7.80
C ASN A 116 -20.17 17.05 -6.68
N SER A 117 -21.16 17.87 -6.99
CA SER A 117 -21.71 18.85 -6.02
C SER A 117 -22.30 18.21 -4.77
N SER A 118 -22.66 16.92 -4.81
CA SER A 118 -23.14 16.19 -3.62
C SER A 118 -22.05 15.93 -2.61
N HIS A 119 -20.77 15.97 -3.01
CA HIS A 119 -19.62 15.80 -2.12
C HIS A 119 -19.20 17.11 -1.43
N ARG A 120 -19.78 18.25 -1.83
CA ARG A 120 -19.44 19.53 -1.23
C ARG A 120 -19.77 19.55 0.25
N ASP A 121 -18.74 19.74 1.07
CA ASP A 121 -18.87 19.88 2.51
C ASP A 121 -18.65 21.34 2.96
N GLN A 122 -19.75 22.04 3.19
CA GLN A 122 -19.69 23.46 3.58
C GLN A 122 -19.09 23.63 4.97
N GLY A 123 -19.30 22.67 5.89
CA GLY A 123 -18.73 22.72 7.24
C GLY A 123 -17.22 22.65 7.23
N LEU A 124 -16.63 21.73 6.45
CA LEU A 124 -15.17 21.67 6.26
C LEU A 124 -14.64 22.96 5.62
N ILE A 125 -15.32 23.48 4.59
CA ILE A 125 -14.94 24.75 3.96
C ILE A 125 -14.93 25.89 4.98
N ASP A 126 -15.96 25.99 5.81
CA ASP A 126 -16.09 27.04 6.83
C ASP A 126 -14.93 26.92 7.86
N LEU A 127 -14.55 25.71 8.26
CA LEU A 127 -13.42 25.47 9.15
C LEU A 127 -12.09 25.84 8.51
N PHE A 128 -11.87 25.55 7.24
CA PHE A 128 -10.68 26.04 6.51
C PHE A 128 -10.59 27.58 6.51
N MET A 129 -11.73 28.25 6.42
CA MET A 129 -11.79 29.72 6.37
C MET A 129 -11.71 30.37 7.76
N GLN A 130 -11.91 29.61 8.84
CA GLN A 130 -11.94 30.11 10.22
C GLN A 130 -10.56 30.56 10.72
N ASN A 131 -9.50 29.89 10.28
CA ASN A 131 -8.10 30.26 10.57
C ASN A 131 -7.72 30.24 12.06
N GLY A 132 -8.13 29.22 12.80
CA GLY A 132 -7.79 29.01 14.21
C GLY A 132 -8.90 29.36 15.19
N ASN A 133 -8.62 29.30 16.48
CA ASN A 133 -9.58 29.39 17.58
C ASN A 133 -10.72 28.37 17.45
N TYR A 134 -10.35 27.15 17.09
CA TYR A 134 -11.27 26.03 16.98
C TYR A 134 -11.79 25.60 18.34
N GLU A 135 -12.95 24.97 18.33
CA GLU A 135 -13.58 24.35 19.49
C GLU A 135 -13.49 22.81 19.38
N LEU A 136 -13.70 22.09 20.47
CA LEU A 136 -13.76 20.62 20.44
C LEU A 136 -14.85 20.10 19.48
N ALA A 137 -15.92 20.86 19.31
CA ALA A 137 -16.96 20.53 18.34
C ALA A 137 -16.44 20.54 16.90
N ASP A 138 -15.50 21.43 16.58
CA ASP A 138 -14.87 21.51 15.25
C ASP A 138 -13.97 20.30 15.01
N LEU A 139 -13.17 19.90 16.02
CA LEU A 139 -12.37 18.69 15.93
C LEU A 139 -13.24 17.44 15.70
N ASN A 140 -14.30 17.28 16.49
CA ASN A 140 -15.21 16.15 16.31
C ASN A 140 -15.86 16.16 14.92
N TYR A 141 -16.25 17.34 14.42
CA TYR A 141 -16.82 17.46 13.07
C TYR A 141 -15.83 17.00 11.98
N VAL A 142 -14.57 17.44 12.08
CA VAL A 142 -13.54 17.07 11.11
C VAL A 142 -13.27 15.56 11.14
N LEU A 143 -13.16 14.96 12.33
CA LEU A 143 -12.96 13.52 12.49
C LEU A 143 -14.16 12.70 11.98
N ASP A 144 -15.38 13.14 12.32
CA ASP A 144 -16.59 12.48 11.81
C ASP A 144 -16.71 12.61 10.29
N ALA A 145 -16.28 13.75 9.71
CA ALA A 145 -16.24 13.96 8.28
C ALA A 145 -15.19 13.05 7.60
N GLN A 146 -13.98 12.92 8.16
CA GLN A 146 -12.96 12.00 7.63
C GLN A 146 -13.51 10.57 7.58
N HIS A 147 -14.06 10.10 8.67
CA HIS A 147 -14.66 8.77 8.74
C HIS A 147 -15.76 8.57 7.69
N ALA A 148 -16.65 9.55 7.53
CA ALA A 148 -17.68 9.51 6.50
C ALA A 148 -17.10 9.51 5.07
N HIS A 149 -16.03 10.28 4.82
CA HIS A 149 -15.37 10.32 3.50
C HIS A 149 -14.66 9.02 3.18
N MET A 150 -13.99 8.38 4.14
CA MET A 150 -13.38 7.06 3.97
C MET A 150 -14.42 6.02 3.55
N GLY A 151 -15.60 6.04 4.17
CA GLY A 151 -16.71 5.17 3.81
C GLY A 151 -17.24 5.34 2.38
N ASN A 152 -16.84 6.40 1.67
CA ASN A 152 -17.23 6.63 0.27
C ASN A 152 -16.22 6.07 -0.76
N VAL A 153 -15.05 5.62 -0.33
CA VAL A 153 -13.98 5.19 -1.26
C VAL A 153 -14.41 3.98 -2.08
N LEU A 154 -14.78 2.88 -1.43
CA LEU A 154 -15.23 1.66 -2.13
C LEU A 154 -16.50 1.88 -2.97
N PRO A 155 -17.56 2.57 -2.47
CA PRO A 155 -18.70 2.92 -3.32
C PRO A 155 -18.33 3.74 -4.56
N MET A 156 -17.36 4.66 -4.45
CA MET A 156 -16.89 5.44 -5.59
C MET A 156 -16.15 4.58 -6.62
N TYR A 157 -15.29 3.67 -6.18
CA TYR A 157 -14.66 2.70 -7.06
C TYR A 157 -15.70 1.84 -7.81
N SER A 158 -16.70 1.33 -7.09
CA SER A 158 -17.78 0.56 -7.70
C SER A 158 -18.55 1.36 -8.73
N GLU A 159 -18.87 2.64 -8.47
CA GLU A 159 -19.54 3.55 -9.40
C GLU A 159 -18.70 3.79 -10.66
N LEU A 160 -17.42 4.11 -10.49
CA LEU A 160 -16.51 4.38 -11.62
C LEU A 160 -16.30 3.14 -12.50
N ALA A 161 -16.16 1.97 -11.87
CA ALA A 161 -16.06 0.70 -12.60
C ALA A 161 -17.37 0.37 -13.35
N ALA A 162 -18.53 0.51 -12.70
CA ALA A 162 -19.83 0.29 -13.34
C ALA A 162 -20.10 1.23 -14.51
N ASN A 163 -19.52 2.44 -14.49
CA ASN A 163 -19.58 3.42 -15.58
C ASN A 163 -18.54 3.17 -16.68
N GLY A 164 -17.68 2.15 -16.55
CA GLY A 164 -16.59 1.85 -17.49
C GLY A 164 -15.49 2.92 -17.53
N GLN A 165 -15.32 3.68 -16.46
CA GLN A 165 -14.28 4.72 -16.37
C GLN A 165 -12.95 4.18 -15.88
N ILE A 166 -12.98 3.10 -15.08
CA ILE A 166 -11.81 2.40 -14.55
C ILE A 166 -12.04 0.89 -14.61
N GLU A 167 -10.97 0.14 -14.66
CA GLU A 167 -10.94 -1.28 -14.35
C GLU A 167 -10.30 -1.47 -12.97
N LEU A 168 -10.91 -2.31 -12.14
CA LEU A 168 -10.39 -2.63 -10.82
C LEU A 168 -9.72 -3.99 -10.85
N THR A 169 -8.55 -4.07 -10.24
CA THR A 169 -7.75 -5.29 -10.12
C THR A 169 -7.64 -5.72 -8.66
N THR A 170 -7.36 -6.99 -8.42
CA THR A 170 -7.07 -7.51 -7.08
C THR A 170 -5.57 -7.72 -6.88
N THR A 171 -5.18 -7.94 -5.64
CA THR A 171 -3.89 -8.46 -5.23
C THR A 171 -4.12 -9.65 -4.29
N PRO A 172 -3.14 -10.55 -4.07
CA PRO A 172 -3.27 -11.60 -3.08
C PRO A 172 -3.52 -11.01 -1.67
N TYR A 173 -4.43 -11.63 -0.91
CA TYR A 173 -4.74 -11.17 0.44
C TYR A 173 -3.49 -11.20 1.33
N TYR A 174 -3.29 -10.23 2.20
CA TYR A 174 -2.06 -9.99 2.96
C TYR A 174 -0.78 -9.75 2.12
N HIS A 175 -0.91 -9.60 0.81
CA HIS A 175 0.20 -9.17 -0.05
C HIS A 175 1.49 -10.02 0.06
N PRO A 176 1.43 -11.36 0.04
CA PRO A 176 2.64 -12.18 0.10
C PRO A 176 3.39 -12.17 -1.22
N ILE A 177 4.70 -12.32 -1.18
CA ILE A 177 5.51 -12.60 -2.37
C ILE A 177 5.28 -14.06 -2.79
N MET A 178 4.23 -14.31 -3.57
CA MET A 178 3.81 -15.67 -3.94
C MET A 178 4.93 -16.56 -4.49
N PRO A 179 5.87 -16.06 -5.35
CA PRO A 179 7.01 -16.87 -5.75
C PRO A 179 7.79 -17.46 -4.60
N LEU A 180 8.00 -16.71 -3.49
CA LEU A 180 8.72 -17.21 -2.33
C LEU A 180 7.92 -18.28 -1.57
N LEU A 181 6.58 -18.18 -1.54
CA LEU A 181 5.74 -19.23 -0.99
C LEU A 181 5.81 -20.52 -1.83
N MET A 182 5.91 -20.41 -3.15
CA MET A 182 5.98 -21.54 -4.08
C MET A 182 7.36 -22.20 -4.21
N MET A 183 8.43 -21.54 -3.75
CA MET A 183 9.80 -22.11 -3.84
C MET A 183 10.02 -23.21 -2.79
N GLU A 184 10.82 -24.22 -3.16
CA GLU A 184 11.32 -25.29 -2.26
C GLU A 184 12.55 -24.85 -1.45
N GLY A 185 12.59 -23.59 -1.04
CA GLY A 185 13.71 -22.96 -0.35
C GLY A 185 14.75 -22.36 -1.30
N TRP A 186 15.68 -21.64 -0.72
CA TRP A 186 16.74 -20.93 -1.45
C TRP A 186 18.02 -20.85 -0.63
N THR A 187 19.11 -20.49 -1.28
CA THR A 187 20.40 -20.25 -0.63
C THR A 187 20.88 -18.88 -1.04
N MET A 188 21.20 -18.05 -0.08
CA MET A 188 21.75 -16.73 -0.28
C MET A 188 23.22 -16.75 -0.72
N GLU A 189 23.72 -15.61 -1.19
CA GLU A 189 25.11 -15.45 -1.62
C GLU A 189 26.13 -15.71 -0.49
N ASP A 190 25.78 -15.42 0.76
CA ASP A 190 26.59 -15.69 1.95
C ASP A 190 26.56 -17.17 2.42
N GLY A 191 25.76 -18.00 1.75
CA GLY A 191 25.60 -19.42 2.06
C GLY A 191 24.52 -19.73 3.08
N ILE A 192 23.78 -18.75 3.57
CA ILE A 192 22.60 -18.98 4.42
C ILE A 192 21.51 -19.64 3.57
N ARG A 193 20.91 -20.67 4.11
CA ARG A 193 19.87 -21.43 3.44
C ARG A 193 18.57 -21.41 4.20
N VAL A 194 17.50 -21.00 3.53
CA VAL A 194 16.12 -21.22 3.96
C VAL A 194 15.67 -22.58 3.42
N ASN A 195 15.33 -23.51 4.31
CA ASN A 195 14.83 -24.82 3.94
C ASN A 195 13.32 -24.83 4.19
N LYS A 196 12.56 -24.91 3.12
CA LYS A 196 11.11 -25.05 3.17
C LYS A 196 10.62 -25.89 2.00
N GLU A 197 9.44 -26.42 2.12
CA GLU A 197 8.68 -26.97 1.02
C GLU A 197 7.88 -25.85 0.35
N ALA A 198 7.41 -26.05 -0.87
CA ALA A 198 6.43 -25.15 -1.47
C ALA A 198 5.12 -25.19 -0.69
N TRP A 199 4.44 -24.03 -0.61
CA TRP A 199 3.17 -23.85 0.09
C TRP A 199 2.05 -23.43 -0.87
N PRO A 200 1.68 -24.28 -1.84
CA PRO A 200 0.66 -23.93 -2.83
C PRO A 200 -0.73 -23.70 -2.19
N GLU A 201 -1.01 -24.36 -1.07
CA GLU A 201 -2.27 -24.21 -0.34
C GLU A 201 -2.39 -22.80 0.25
N ASP A 202 -1.30 -22.24 0.76
CA ASP A 202 -1.26 -20.91 1.34
C ASP A 202 -1.46 -19.86 0.22
N VAL A 203 -0.76 -20.01 -0.91
CA VAL A 203 -0.98 -19.19 -2.10
C VAL A 203 -2.43 -19.23 -2.56
N GLN A 204 -3.02 -20.42 -2.61
CA GLN A 204 -4.42 -20.58 -3.00
C GLN A 204 -5.37 -19.87 -2.02
N ASN A 205 -5.07 -19.93 -0.71
CA ASN A 205 -5.85 -19.24 0.30
C ASN A 205 -5.79 -17.72 0.14
N HIS A 206 -4.60 -17.14 -0.03
CA HIS A 206 -4.45 -15.71 -0.28
C HIS A 206 -5.21 -15.25 -1.53
N LEU A 207 -5.16 -16.03 -2.60
CA LEU A 207 -5.87 -15.71 -3.84
C LEU A 207 -7.39 -15.78 -3.65
N ILE A 208 -7.91 -16.86 -3.06
CA ILE A 208 -9.35 -17.04 -2.83
C ILE A 208 -9.87 -15.94 -1.91
N THR A 209 -9.20 -15.72 -0.78
CA THR A 209 -9.62 -14.70 0.21
C THR A 209 -9.62 -13.30 -0.41
N GLY A 210 -8.61 -12.95 -1.20
CA GLY A 210 -8.57 -11.68 -1.90
C GLY A 210 -9.71 -11.52 -2.93
N MET A 211 -10.00 -12.58 -3.69
CA MET A 211 -11.10 -12.59 -4.66
C MET A 211 -12.47 -12.51 -3.98
N ASP A 212 -12.67 -13.21 -2.88
CA ASP A 212 -13.93 -13.24 -2.14
C ASP A 212 -14.19 -11.88 -1.47
N LEU A 213 -13.18 -11.27 -0.82
CA LEU A 213 -13.29 -9.92 -0.27
C LEU A 213 -13.62 -8.89 -1.36
N PHE A 214 -12.94 -8.98 -2.51
CA PHE A 214 -13.20 -8.08 -3.63
C PHE A 214 -14.66 -8.19 -4.10
N GLU A 215 -15.18 -9.41 -4.25
CA GLU A 215 -16.58 -9.64 -4.66
C GLU A 215 -17.57 -9.14 -3.59
N ASP A 216 -17.27 -9.37 -2.31
CA ASP A 216 -18.12 -8.94 -1.19
C ASP A 216 -18.21 -7.41 -1.10
N GLU A 217 -17.09 -6.70 -1.29
CA GLU A 217 -17.04 -5.25 -1.16
C GLU A 217 -17.49 -4.51 -2.43
N LEU A 218 -17.20 -5.03 -3.62
CA LEU A 218 -17.39 -4.35 -4.89
C LEU A 218 -18.50 -4.96 -5.76
N GLY A 219 -18.97 -6.17 -5.44
CA GLY A 219 -20.13 -6.82 -6.06
C GLY A 219 -19.84 -7.57 -7.37
N PHE A 220 -18.57 -7.75 -7.72
CA PHE A 220 -18.14 -8.53 -8.89
C PHE A 220 -16.73 -9.09 -8.68
N ARG A 221 -16.35 -10.13 -9.43
CA ARG A 221 -14.98 -10.67 -9.41
C ARG A 221 -14.11 -9.98 -10.44
N PRO A 222 -12.88 -9.55 -10.09
CA PRO A 222 -11.95 -8.98 -11.05
C PRO A 222 -11.39 -10.08 -11.97
N THR A 223 -11.02 -9.70 -13.19
CA THR A 223 -10.30 -10.58 -14.12
C THR A 223 -8.81 -10.26 -14.18
N GLY A 224 -8.42 -9.11 -13.68
CA GLY A 224 -7.04 -8.65 -13.61
C GLY A 224 -6.46 -8.71 -12.20
N MET A 225 -5.16 -8.98 -12.12
CA MET A 225 -4.42 -9.01 -10.87
C MET A 225 -3.13 -8.21 -10.95
N TRP A 226 -2.87 -7.46 -9.89
CA TRP A 226 -1.54 -6.95 -9.56
C TRP A 226 -0.90 -7.95 -8.60
N PRO A 227 0.02 -8.82 -9.06
CA PRO A 227 0.80 -9.67 -8.14
C PRO A 227 1.54 -8.78 -7.15
N SER A 228 1.63 -9.20 -5.89
CA SER A 228 2.36 -8.44 -4.87
C SER A 228 3.75 -8.06 -5.39
N GLU A 229 4.07 -6.76 -5.45
CA GLU A 229 5.33 -6.23 -5.98
C GLU A 229 5.64 -6.65 -7.43
N GLU A 230 4.61 -6.88 -8.23
CA GLU A 230 4.75 -7.46 -9.58
C GLU A 230 5.57 -8.77 -9.59
N ALA A 231 5.68 -9.43 -8.43
CA ALA A 231 6.47 -10.64 -8.27
C ALA A 231 5.78 -11.85 -8.91
N VAL A 232 6.45 -12.47 -9.87
CA VAL A 232 5.93 -13.60 -10.61
C VAL A 232 6.93 -14.76 -10.69
N SER A 233 6.40 -15.96 -10.94
CA SER A 233 7.17 -17.17 -11.24
C SER A 233 6.31 -18.15 -12.04
N PRO A 234 6.93 -19.14 -12.73
CA PRO A 234 6.16 -20.16 -13.44
C PRO A 234 5.20 -20.95 -12.55
N ALA A 235 5.56 -21.15 -11.28
CA ALA A 235 4.80 -21.98 -10.35
C ALA A 235 3.46 -21.35 -9.92
N MET A 236 3.34 -20.02 -9.95
CA MET A 236 2.10 -19.34 -9.53
C MET A 236 1.05 -19.22 -10.64
N VAL A 237 1.41 -19.48 -11.91
CA VAL A 237 0.50 -19.28 -13.05
C VAL A 237 -0.76 -20.13 -12.90
N GLN A 238 -0.65 -21.40 -12.55
CA GLN A 238 -1.80 -22.26 -12.38
C GLN A 238 -2.71 -21.84 -11.22
N PRO A 239 -2.22 -21.61 -9.99
CA PRO A 239 -3.05 -21.05 -8.91
C PRO A 239 -3.80 -19.76 -9.28
N VAL A 240 -3.16 -18.87 -10.01
CA VAL A 240 -3.76 -17.61 -10.48
C VAL A 240 -4.92 -17.86 -11.45
N THR A 241 -4.73 -18.75 -12.42
CA THR A 241 -5.79 -19.10 -13.37
C THR A 241 -6.94 -19.89 -12.73
N ASP A 242 -6.65 -20.69 -11.70
CA ASP A 242 -7.66 -21.47 -10.97
C ASP A 242 -8.69 -20.61 -10.24
N VAL A 243 -8.34 -19.37 -9.87
CA VAL A 243 -9.27 -18.41 -9.26
C VAL A 243 -9.98 -17.51 -10.27
N GLY A 244 -9.72 -17.69 -11.57
CA GLY A 244 -10.39 -16.99 -12.65
C GLY A 244 -9.73 -15.67 -13.08
N ILE A 245 -8.49 -15.43 -12.74
CA ILE A 245 -7.69 -14.31 -13.24
C ILE A 245 -7.32 -14.60 -14.70
N GLU A 246 -7.59 -13.65 -15.59
CA GLU A 246 -7.35 -13.72 -17.02
C GLU A 246 -6.08 -12.96 -17.44
N TRP A 247 -5.69 -11.94 -16.68
CA TRP A 247 -4.45 -11.21 -16.93
C TRP A 247 -3.77 -10.74 -15.64
N MET A 248 -2.44 -10.56 -15.70
CA MET A 248 -1.65 -9.97 -14.63
C MET A 248 -0.57 -9.07 -15.21
N VAL A 249 -0.06 -8.15 -14.39
CA VAL A 249 1.02 -7.23 -14.75
C VAL A 249 2.32 -7.63 -14.08
N THR A 250 3.45 -7.39 -14.75
CA THR A 250 4.80 -7.50 -14.18
C THR A 250 5.77 -6.58 -14.94
N ASP A 251 7.04 -6.61 -14.58
CA ASP A 251 8.07 -5.71 -15.10
C ASP A 251 8.77 -6.24 -16.38
N GLU A 252 9.30 -5.32 -17.21
CA GLU A 252 10.06 -5.66 -18.42
C GLU A 252 11.31 -6.51 -18.13
N GLU A 253 11.93 -6.39 -16.95
CA GLU A 253 13.06 -7.24 -16.58
C GLU A 253 12.64 -8.73 -16.43
N ILE A 254 11.39 -8.98 -16.10
CA ILE A 254 10.83 -10.34 -16.11
C ILE A 254 10.63 -10.83 -17.53
N LEU A 255 10.15 -9.98 -18.44
CA LEU A 255 10.07 -10.33 -19.87
C LEU A 255 11.46 -10.70 -20.42
N LYS A 256 12.46 -9.92 -20.12
CA LYS A 256 13.87 -10.15 -20.51
C LYS A 256 14.43 -11.47 -19.98
N GLN A 257 13.98 -11.91 -18.81
CA GLN A 257 14.35 -13.21 -18.22
C GLN A 257 13.50 -14.38 -18.75
N SER A 258 12.42 -14.06 -19.47
CA SER A 258 11.49 -15.05 -20.01
C SER A 258 12.00 -15.63 -21.34
N THR A 259 11.54 -16.83 -21.66
CA THR A 259 11.88 -17.48 -22.93
C THR A 259 10.65 -17.67 -23.81
N ASN A 260 10.84 -17.50 -25.10
CA ASN A 260 9.84 -17.82 -26.12
C ASN A 260 9.73 -19.33 -26.36
N GLN A 261 8.84 -19.76 -27.23
CA GLN A 261 8.62 -21.17 -27.57
C GLN A 261 9.85 -21.89 -28.19
N ASN A 262 10.84 -21.15 -28.67
CA ASN A 262 12.09 -21.73 -29.18
C ASN A 262 13.12 -21.90 -28.06
N GLY A 263 12.85 -21.40 -26.85
CA GLY A 263 13.78 -21.37 -25.71
C GLY A 263 14.78 -20.20 -25.76
N ASP A 264 14.57 -19.23 -26.65
CA ASP A 264 15.39 -18.02 -26.73
C ASP A 264 14.85 -16.98 -25.73
N TYR A 265 15.75 -16.22 -25.09
CA TYR A 265 15.36 -15.07 -24.27
C TYR A 265 14.69 -13.98 -25.12
N ILE A 266 13.70 -13.32 -24.54
CA ILE A 266 12.93 -12.27 -25.23
C ILE A 266 13.73 -10.96 -25.18
N ASP A 267 13.89 -10.35 -26.33
CA ASP A 267 14.60 -9.07 -26.48
C ASP A 267 13.63 -7.91 -26.16
N VAL A 268 13.81 -7.25 -25.00
CA VAL A 268 12.99 -6.11 -24.56
C VAL A 268 13.38 -4.78 -25.23
N GLU A 269 14.56 -4.73 -25.89
CA GLU A 269 14.94 -3.56 -26.70
C GLU A 269 14.11 -3.48 -28.00
N ASP A 270 13.53 -4.61 -28.41
CA ASP A 270 12.53 -4.63 -29.47
C ASP A 270 11.17 -4.21 -28.89
N VAL A 271 10.77 -3.00 -29.22
CA VAL A 271 9.52 -2.40 -28.74
C VAL A 271 8.28 -3.24 -29.05
N THR A 272 8.33 -4.07 -30.10
CA THR A 272 7.21 -4.95 -30.45
C THR A 272 6.98 -6.00 -29.37
N ASN A 273 8.03 -6.46 -28.71
CA ASN A 273 7.95 -7.43 -27.60
C ASN A 273 7.40 -6.78 -26.32
N LEU A 274 7.90 -5.58 -25.98
CA LEU A 274 7.49 -4.88 -24.76
C LEU A 274 6.05 -4.35 -24.83
N ALA A 275 5.66 -3.82 -25.99
CA ALA A 275 4.33 -3.26 -26.20
C ALA A 275 3.30 -4.34 -26.63
N THR A 276 3.46 -5.57 -26.20
CA THR A 276 2.56 -6.69 -26.52
C THR A 276 2.30 -7.52 -25.28
N PRO A 277 1.05 -7.78 -24.93
CA PRO A 277 0.72 -8.79 -23.91
C PRO A 277 1.13 -10.19 -24.40
N TRP A 278 1.61 -11.01 -23.47
CA TRP A 278 2.06 -12.36 -23.75
C TRP A 278 1.20 -13.39 -23.04
N LYS A 279 0.95 -14.51 -23.70
CA LYS A 279 0.28 -15.64 -23.08
C LYS A 279 1.27 -16.53 -22.32
N VAL A 280 0.90 -16.91 -21.10
CA VAL A 280 1.62 -17.90 -20.30
C VAL A 280 0.64 -19.02 -19.94
N THR A 281 1.11 -20.26 -20.03
CA THR A 281 0.30 -21.46 -19.73
C THR A 281 0.80 -22.11 -18.45
N GLY A 282 -0.12 -22.33 -17.50
CA GLY A 282 0.14 -23.04 -16.24
C GLY A 282 0.31 -24.55 -16.42
N ALA A 283 0.67 -25.22 -15.35
CA ALA A 283 1.01 -26.66 -15.36
C ALA A 283 -0.14 -27.56 -15.82
N ASP A 284 -1.39 -27.21 -15.48
CA ASP A 284 -2.59 -27.95 -15.82
C ASP A 284 -3.35 -27.36 -17.03
N GLY A 285 -2.72 -26.42 -17.74
CA GLY A 285 -3.23 -25.84 -18.98
C GLY A 285 -4.07 -24.59 -18.79
N GLY A 286 -4.12 -24.00 -17.61
CA GLY A 286 -4.70 -22.67 -17.39
C GLY A 286 -3.89 -21.61 -18.15
N GLU A 287 -4.52 -20.69 -18.84
CA GLU A 287 -3.87 -19.64 -19.63
C GLU A 287 -4.12 -18.26 -18.99
N VAL A 288 -3.07 -17.44 -18.89
CA VAL A 288 -3.16 -16.05 -18.43
C VAL A 288 -2.41 -15.14 -19.39
N ALA A 289 -2.94 -13.96 -19.66
CA ALA A 289 -2.21 -12.91 -20.35
C ALA A 289 -1.31 -12.18 -19.35
N VAL A 290 -0.05 -11.98 -19.70
CA VAL A 290 0.90 -11.20 -18.90
C VAL A 290 1.22 -9.92 -19.64
N ILE A 291 1.04 -8.82 -18.95
CA ILE A 291 1.29 -7.47 -19.44
C ILE A 291 2.56 -6.96 -18.76
N PHE A 292 3.47 -6.41 -19.54
CA PHE A 292 4.72 -5.93 -19.03
C PHE A 292 4.73 -4.41 -18.99
N ARG A 293 5.03 -3.83 -17.81
CA ARG A 293 5.16 -2.38 -17.72
C ARG A 293 6.39 -1.91 -18.49
N ASP A 294 6.28 -0.79 -19.17
CA ASP A 294 7.43 -0.05 -19.65
C ASP A 294 8.07 0.68 -18.45
N ARG A 295 9.21 0.18 -18.01
CA ARG A 295 9.92 0.67 -16.83
C ARG A 295 10.37 2.12 -17.02
N VAL A 296 10.85 2.46 -18.22
CA VAL A 296 11.39 3.79 -18.49
C VAL A 296 10.34 4.88 -18.27
N ILE A 297 9.15 4.71 -18.81
CA ILE A 297 8.11 5.74 -18.70
C ILE A 297 7.42 5.70 -17.34
N SER A 298 7.26 4.52 -16.74
CA SER A 298 6.72 4.37 -15.39
C SER A 298 7.62 5.04 -14.35
N ASP A 299 8.94 4.77 -14.39
CA ASP A 299 9.92 5.36 -13.49
C ASP A 299 10.11 6.88 -13.71
N ARG A 300 9.89 7.38 -14.95
CA ARG A 300 9.86 8.84 -15.17
C ARG A 300 8.72 9.51 -14.41
N ILE A 301 7.55 8.91 -14.40
CA ILE A 301 6.42 9.42 -13.62
C ILE A 301 6.77 9.37 -12.13
N ALA A 302 7.22 8.21 -11.65
CA ALA A 302 7.49 7.96 -10.23
C ALA A 302 8.59 8.86 -9.65
N PHE A 303 9.70 9.06 -10.39
CA PHE A 303 10.95 9.61 -9.81
C PHE A 303 11.50 10.84 -10.51
N GLN A 304 10.96 11.28 -11.65
CA GLN A 304 11.54 12.38 -12.43
C GLN A 304 10.56 13.52 -12.68
N TYR A 305 9.32 13.23 -13.04
CA TYR A 305 8.36 14.26 -13.46
C TYR A 305 7.96 15.20 -12.33
N GLY A 306 8.03 14.77 -11.07
CA GLY A 306 7.79 15.60 -9.91
C GLY A 306 8.72 16.84 -9.82
N THR A 307 9.90 16.77 -10.43
CA THR A 307 10.87 17.90 -10.49
C THR A 307 10.65 18.85 -11.67
N MET A 308 9.72 18.52 -12.58
CA MET A 308 9.45 19.27 -13.80
C MET A 308 8.17 20.11 -13.67
N THR A 309 7.98 21.08 -14.57
CA THR A 309 6.64 21.67 -14.69
C THR A 309 5.67 20.67 -15.30
N PRO A 310 4.37 20.72 -14.94
CA PRO A 310 3.36 19.80 -15.48
C PRO A 310 3.37 19.72 -17.00
N GLU A 311 3.46 20.86 -17.69
CA GLU A 311 3.47 20.94 -19.15
C GLU A 311 4.74 20.31 -19.76
N ALA A 312 5.89 20.47 -19.10
CA ALA A 312 7.14 19.87 -19.57
C ALA A 312 7.12 18.35 -19.37
N ALA A 313 6.68 17.87 -18.20
CA ALA A 313 6.55 16.45 -17.90
C ALA A 313 5.60 15.73 -18.86
N VAL A 314 4.40 16.28 -19.06
CA VAL A 314 3.42 15.69 -20.00
C VAL A 314 3.90 15.77 -21.44
N SER A 315 4.66 16.81 -21.82
CA SER A 315 5.23 16.89 -23.17
C SER A 315 6.32 15.83 -23.38
N ASP A 316 7.15 15.55 -22.39
CA ASP A 316 8.12 14.45 -22.44
C ASP A 316 7.42 13.09 -22.53
N PHE A 317 6.38 12.88 -21.71
CA PHE A 317 5.56 11.67 -21.76
C PHE A 317 4.96 11.40 -23.15
N ILE A 318 4.29 12.39 -23.71
CA ILE A 318 3.68 12.26 -25.06
C ILE A 318 4.76 12.03 -26.13
N ALA A 319 5.89 12.73 -26.05
CA ALA A 319 6.99 12.52 -26.99
C ALA A 319 7.58 11.11 -26.90
N TYR A 320 7.62 10.52 -25.70
CA TYR A 320 8.02 9.14 -25.51
C TYR A 320 7.03 8.18 -26.22
N LEU A 321 5.73 8.33 -25.99
CA LEU A 321 4.72 7.50 -26.64
C LEU A 321 4.74 7.65 -28.17
N ASP A 322 4.91 8.87 -28.70
CA ASP A 322 5.04 9.10 -30.14
C ASP A 322 6.28 8.41 -30.71
N ASN A 323 7.39 8.36 -29.94
CA ASN A 323 8.58 7.65 -30.36
C ASN A 323 8.35 6.13 -30.40
N ILE A 324 7.70 5.54 -29.39
CA ILE A 324 7.32 4.11 -29.36
C ILE A 324 6.43 3.79 -30.58
N ARG A 325 5.41 4.60 -30.80
CA ARG A 325 4.53 4.47 -31.98
C ARG A 325 5.33 4.51 -33.30
N GLN A 326 6.31 5.41 -33.41
CA GLN A 326 7.13 5.48 -34.62
C GLN A 326 8.02 4.25 -34.81
N GLN A 327 8.57 3.70 -33.73
CA GLN A 327 9.37 2.46 -33.77
C GLN A 327 8.52 1.27 -34.22
N LEU A 328 7.28 1.14 -33.75
CA LEU A 328 6.35 0.11 -34.22
C LEU A 328 6.08 0.25 -35.72
N LEU A 329 5.80 1.45 -36.21
CA LEU A 329 5.62 1.70 -37.64
C LEU A 329 6.87 1.39 -38.47
N ASP A 330 8.05 1.71 -37.97
CA ASP A 330 9.33 1.44 -38.65
C ASP A 330 9.63 -0.06 -38.68
N ALA A 331 9.17 -0.83 -37.68
CA ALA A 331 9.19 -2.30 -37.66
C ALA A 331 8.17 -2.91 -38.62
N GLY A 332 7.21 -2.13 -39.11
CA GLY A 332 6.14 -2.59 -40.01
C GLY A 332 4.89 -3.10 -39.29
N GLU A 333 4.80 -2.82 -38.00
CA GLU A 333 3.67 -3.19 -37.15
C GLU A 333 2.54 -2.16 -37.23
N ASP A 334 1.32 -2.58 -36.93
CA ASP A 334 0.19 -1.69 -36.72
C ASP A 334 0.13 -1.27 -35.23
N PRO A 335 0.40 -0.01 -34.89
CA PRO A 335 0.38 0.42 -33.50
C PRO A 335 -0.97 0.21 -32.77
N SER A 336 -2.07 0.03 -33.49
CA SER A 336 -3.37 -0.24 -32.90
C SER A 336 -3.52 -1.67 -32.35
N GLU A 337 -2.60 -2.56 -32.69
CA GLU A 337 -2.54 -3.95 -32.19
C GLU A 337 -1.60 -4.10 -30.98
N HIS A 338 -1.02 -2.98 -30.50
CA HIS A 338 -0.06 -2.96 -29.40
C HIS A 338 -0.58 -2.21 -28.17
N LEU A 339 -0.19 -2.67 -26.99
CA LEU A 339 -0.51 -2.11 -25.69
C LEU A 339 0.77 -1.73 -24.94
N LEU A 340 1.04 -0.44 -24.79
CA LEU A 340 2.09 0.04 -23.90
C LEU A 340 1.53 0.26 -22.51
N THR A 341 2.17 -0.31 -21.50
CA THR A 341 1.69 -0.29 -20.12
C THR A 341 2.54 0.62 -19.24
N VAL A 342 1.86 1.53 -18.56
CA VAL A 342 2.40 2.32 -17.44
C VAL A 342 1.85 1.73 -16.15
N ALA A 343 2.72 1.30 -15.27
CA ALA A 343 2.34 0.71 -14.00
C ALA A 343 3.31 1.16 -12.90
N LEU A 344 2.77 1.63 -11.77
CA LEU A 344 3.52 2.11 -10.62
C LEU A 344 2.59 2.19 -9.40
N ASP A 345 3.17 2.24 -8.21
CA ASP A 345 2.43 2.48 -6.97
C ASP A 345 1.80 3.86 -6.94
N GLY A 346 0.61 3.95 -6.33
CA GLY A 346 -0.11 5.21 -6.21
C GLY A 346 0.64 6.26 -5.40
N GLU A 347 1.32 5.87 -4.34
CA GLU A 347 2.14 6.74 -3.51
C GLU A 347 3.35 7.33 -4.24
N ASN A 348 3.90 6.66 -5.23
CA ASN A 348 5.08 7.14 -5.97
C ASN A 348 4.85 8.48 -6.66
N TRP A 349 3.64 8.79 -7.05
CA TRP A 349 3.32 10.09 -7.65
C TRP A 349 2.48 11.00 -6.75
N MET A 350 2.01 10.51 -5.61
CA MET A 350 1.20 11.33 -4.70
C MET A 350 1.95 11.74 -3.44
N PHE A 351 2.72 10.84 -2.83
CA PHE A 351 3.29 11.04 -1.50
C PHE A 351 4.81 10.94 -1.44
N MET A 352 5.42 10.00 -2.14
CA MET A 352 6.85 9.71 -2.05
C MET A 352 7.70 10.44 -3.07
N SER A 353 7.09 11.08 -4.06
CA SER A 353 7.80 11.82 -5.10
C SER A 353 7.82 13.31 -4.85
N GLU A 354 8.64 14.02 -5.61
CA GLU A 354 8.67 15.49 -5.65
C GLU A 354 7.31 16.12 -6.03
N PHE A 355 6.35 15.32 -6.50
CA PHE A 355 4.99 15.76 -6.78
C PHE A 355 4.24 16.30 -5.56
N GLN A 356 4.58 15.87 -4.35
CA GLN A 356 4.01 16.44 -3.14
C GLN A 356 4.21 17.96 -3.06
N HIS A 357 5.29 18.50 -3.64
CA HIS A 357 5.55 19.91 -3.74
C HIS A 357 4.73 20.60 -4.85
N GLN A 358 4.04 19.82 -5.67
CA GLN A 358 3.23 20.26 -6.80
C GLN A 358 1.74 19.94 -6.59
N ASP A 359 1.24 20.11 -5.38
CA ASP A 359 -0.16 19.87 -5.06
C ASP A 359 -0.58 18.41 -5.34
N ASN A 360 0.26 17.47 -4.89
CA ASN A 360 0.06 16.02 -5.04
C ASN A 360 -0.23 15.61 -6.49
N ALA A 361 0.60 16.07 -7.41
CA ALA A 361 0.51 15.80 -8.84
C ALA A 361 -0.79 16.28 -9.53
N ARG A 362 -1.71 16.96 -8.85
CA ARG A 362 -2.99 17.37 -9.47
C ARG A 362 -2.82 18.16 -10.78
N PRO A 363 -1.96 19.19 -10.88
CA PRO A 363 -1.74 19.89 -12.14
C PRO A 363 -1.17 18.99 -13.23
N PHE A 364 -0.26 18.08 -12.89
CA PHE A 364 0.29 17.10 -13.82
C PHE A 364 -0.80 16.15 -14.32
N MET A 365 -1.59 15.56 -13.41
CA MET A 365 -2.66 14.63 -13.77
C MET A 365 -3.73 15.29 -14.64
N ALA A 366 -4.12 16.53 -14.32
CA ALA A 366 -5.10 17.26 -15.12
C ALA A 366 -4.61 17.51 -16.57
N GLU A 367 -3.35 17.94 -16.72
CA GLU A 367 -2.73 18.14 -18.03
C GLU A 367 -2.55 16.80 -18.77
N TRP A 368 -2.12 15.75 -18.05
CA TRP A 368 -1.87 14.42 -18.59
C TRP A 368 -3.16 13.79 -19.17
N TYR A 369 -4.21 13.69 -18.36
CA TYR A 369 -5.48 13.15 -18.83
C TYR A 369 -6.10 14.00 -19.95
N SER A 370 -6.03 15.33 -19.83
CA SER A 370 -6.56 16.22 -20.87
C SER A 370 -5.87 16.02 -22.22
N ARG A 371 -4.54 15.87 -22.24
CA ARG A 371 -3.77 15.67 -23.47
C ARG A 371 -3.95 14.26 -24.01
N LEU A 372 -3.99 13.23 -23.19
CA LEU A 372 -4.28 11.87 -23.64
C LEU A 372 -5.68 11.76 -24.24
N ALA A 373 -6.70 12.30 -23.57
CA ALA A 373 -8.09 12.25 -24.05
C ALA A 373 -8.30 12.97 -25.40
N THR A 374 -7.42 13.89 -25.77
CA THR A 374 -7.52 14.66 -27.02
C THR A 374 -6.44 14.31 -28.03
N HIS A 375 -5.58 13.33 -27.71
CA HIS A 375 -4.49 12.96 -28.62
C HIS A 375 -5.00 12.28 -29.89
N PRO A 376 -4.49 12.65 -31.08
CA PRO A 376 -5.04 12.16 -32.35
C PRO A 376 -4.71 10.70 -32.67
N THR A 377 -3.68 10.11 -32.02
CA THR A 377 -3.13 8.79 -32.37
C THR A 377 -2.83 7.91 -31.15
N ILE A 378 -3.04 8.40 -29.93
CA ILE A 378 -2.90 7.64 -28.70
C ILE A 378 -4.31 7.46 -28.13
N VAL A 379 -4.66 6.23 -27.76
CA VAL A 379 -5.93 5.87 -27.13
C VAL A 379 -5.61 5.22 -25.80
N THR A 380 -6.21 5.73 -24.74
CA THR A 380 -6.16 5.06 -23.42
C THR A 380 -7.19 3.94 -23.39
N THR A 381 -6.81 2.80 -22.84
CA THR A 381 -7.68 1.62 -22.69
C THR A 381 -7.34 0.93 -21.37
N THR A 382 -8.20 0.02 -20.93
CA THR A 382 -7.87 -0.91 -19.85
C THR A 382 -7.33 -2.23 -20.43
N PRO A 383 -6.59 -3.01 -19.63
CA PRO A 383 -6.11 -4.31 -20.08
C PRO A 383 -7.22 -5.23 -20.58
N SER A 384 -8.32 -5.35 -19.84
CA SER A 384 -9.44 -6.21 -20.27
C SER A 384 -10.08 -5.72 -21.57
N GLU A 385 -10.29 -4.40 -21.73
CA GLU A 385 -10.84 -3.85 -22.98
C GLU A 385 -9.93 -4.14 -24.19
N PHE A 386 -8.60 -4.05 -23.99
CA PHE A 386 -7.66 -4.42 -25.05
C PHE A 386 -7.74 -5.91 -25.37
N LEU A 387 -7.77 -6.78 -24.37
CA LEU A 387 -7.82 -8.24 -24.55
C LEU A 387 -9.15 -8.71 -25.13
N GLU A 388 -10.28 -8.03 -24.89
CA GLU A 388 -11.58 -8.28 -25.52
C GLU A 388 -11.55 -8.10 -27.05
N SER A 389 -10.58 -7.35 -27.58
CA SER A 389 -10.38 -7.24 -29.04
C SER A 389 -9.81 -8.53 -29.67
N GLU A 390 -9.55 -9.56 -28.85
CA GLU A 390 -8.98 -10.85 -29.25
C GLU A 390 -7.62 -10.71 -30.00
N PRO A 391 -6.65 -9.96 -29.46
CA PRO A 391 -5.35 -9.83 -30.09
C PRO A 391 -4.64 -11.19 -30.16
N THR A 392 -3.80 -11.37 -31.18
CA THR A 392 -2.96 -12.56 -31.25
C THR A 392 -1.80 -12.42 -30.24
N LEU A 393 -1.87 -13.13 -29.13
CA LEU A 393 -0.82 -13.10 -28.11
C LEU A 393 0.31 -14.08 -28.46
N PRO A 394 1.57 -13.62 -28.53
CA PRO A 394 2.72 -14.51 -28.54
C PRO A 394 2.79 -15.29 -27.22
N GLU A 395 3.46 -16.43 -27.23
CA GLU A 395 3.50 -17.33 -26.08
C GLU A 395 4.88 -17.35 -25.43
N ILE A 396 4.92 -17.15 -24.12
CA ILE A 396 6.07 -17.38 -23.26
C ILE A 396 6.10 -18.86 -22.87
N GLN A 397 7.23 -19.53 -23.16
CA GLN A 397 7.42 -20.92 -22.75
C GLN A 397 7.73 -21.02 -21.25
N THR A 398 8.56 -20.12 -20.76
CA THR A 398 8.92 -20.04 -19.33
C THR A 398 9.02 -18.59 -18.94
N ILE A 399 8.13 -18.14 -18.07
CA ILE A 399 8.19 -16.78 -17.51
C ILE A 399 9.35 -16.68 -16.52
N GLY A 400 10.03 -15.53 -16.49
CA GLY A 400 11.07 -15.22 -15.52
C GLY A 400 10.57 -15.30 -14.07
N THR A 401 11.48 -15.38 -13.12
CA THR A 401 11.16 -15.33 -11.69
C THR A 401 11.78 -14.10 -11.06
N GLY A 402 10.97 -13.24 -10.50
CA GLY A 402 11.39 -11.98 -9.88
C GLY A 402 10.25 -11.01 -9.72
N SER A 403 10.55 -9.77 -9.40
CA SER A 403 9.64 -8.64 -9.19
C SER A 403 10.08 -7.43 -10.04
N TRP A 404 9.37 -6.33 -9.93
CA TRP A 404 9.79 -5.05 -10.52
C TRP A 404 11.03 -4.44 -9.86
N ILE A 405 11.42 -4.92 -8.66
CA ILE A 405 12.66 -4.51 -8.00
C ILE A 405 13.82 -5.31 -8.60
N ASP A 406 14.53 -4.69 -9.53
CA ASP A 406 15.71 -5.26 -10.22
C ASP A 406 15.50 -6.63 -10.90
N GLY A 407 14.26 -7.02 -11.17
CA GLY A 407 13.92 -8.34 -11.74
C GLY A 407 14.24 -9.50 -10.81
N THR A 408 14.36 -9.26 -9.50
CA THR A 408 14.74 -10.29 -8.51
C THR A 408 13.75 -10.32 -7.34
N LEU A 409 13.97 -11.25 -6.40
CA LEU A 409 13.22 -11.34 -5.14
C LEU A 409 14.12 -10.98 -3.94
N ARG A 410 15.26 -10.34 -4.18
CA ARG A 410 16.29 -10.13 -3.14
C ARG A 410 15.83 -9.26 -2.00
N THR A 411 15.03 -8.25 -2.25
CA THR A 411 14.49 -7.33 -1.25
C THR A 411 13.66 -8.03 -0.17
N TRP A 412 13.15 -9.22 -0.44
CA TRP A 412 12.35 -9.99 0.52
C TRP A 412 13.03 -11.28 1.00
N ALA A 413 14.17 -11.65 0.40
CA ALA A 413 14.82 -12.94 0.67
C ALA A 413 16.31 -12.92 0.36
N GLY A 414 16.96 -11.76 0.31
CA GLY A 414 18.35 -11.58 -0.15
C GLY A 414 19.37 -11.48 0.96
N GLU A 415 18.98 -11.16 2.19
CA GLU A 415 19.87 -10.84 3.30
C GLU A 415 19.69 -11.75 4.53
N GLU A 416 20.56 -11.62 5.53
CA GLU A 416 20.59 -12.50 6.71
C GLU A 416 19.33 -12.35 7.56
N GLU A 417 18.86 -11.12 7.77
CA GLU A 417 17.71 -10.84 8.63
C GLU A 417 16.41 -11.38 8.02
N GLU A 418 16.18 -11.18 6.74
CA GLU A 418 15.06 -11.78 6.00
C GLU A 418 15.11 -13.30 6.05
N SER A 419 16.27 -13.89 5.80
CA SER A 419 16.44 -15.35 5.87
C SER A 419 16.15 -15.91 7.25
N LEU A 420 16.51 -15.19 8.31
CA LEU A 420 16.16 -15.57 9.68
C LEU A 420 14.65 -15.46 9.91
N ALA A 421 14.01 -14.39 9.45
CA ALA A 421 12.57 -14.21 9.54
C ALA A 421 11.83 -15.35 8.80
N TRP A 422 12.24 -15.67 7.58
CA TRP A 422 11.70 -16.82 6.84
C TRP A 422 11.89 -18.15 7.57
N GLN A 423 13.04 -18.40 8.19
CA GLN A 423 13.27 -19.61 8.98
C GLN A 423 12.29 -19.69 10.17
N ARG A 424 11.99 -18.56 10.82
CA ARG A 424 11.03 -18.48 11.93
C ARG A 424 9.60 -18.73 11.46
N LEU A 425 9.24 -18.18 10.32
CA LEU A 425 7.94 -18.44 9.70
C LEU A 425 7.79 -19.92 9.32
N VAL A 426 8.82 -20.52 8.70
CA VAL A 426 8.85 -21.97 8.37
C VAL A 426 8.68 -22.83 9.62
N GLU A 427 9.39 -22.51 10.72
CA GLU A 427 9.28 -23.22 11.98
C GLU A 427 7.85 -23.14 12.54
N ALA A 428 7.26 -21.95 12.56
CA ALA A 428 5.91 -21.74 13.05
C ALA A 428 4.88 -22.52 12.23
N ARG A 429 4.97 -22.45 10.89
CA ARG A 429 4.08 -23.20 9.99
C ARG A 429 4.19 -24.71 10.20
N GLN A 430 5.40 -25.23 10.31
CA GLN A 430 5.60 -26.67 10.55
C GLN A 430 4.98 -27.12 11.88
N GLN A 431 5.07 -26.30 12.92
CA GLN A 431 4.43 -26.60 14.21
C GLN A 431 2.91 -26.55 14.11
N LEU A 432 2.35 -25.57 13.38
CA LEU A 432 0.91 -25.47 13.17
C LEU A 432 0.35 -26.66 12.37
N VAL A 433 0.99 -27.01 11.26
CA VAL A 433 0.61 -28.18 10.44
C VAL A 433 0.64 -29.47 11.27
N ALA A 434 1.72 -29.70 12.02
CA ALA A 434 1.83 -30.88 12.89
C ALA A 434 0.75 -30.91 13.98
N PHE A 435 0.42 -29.75 14.55
CA PHE A 435 -0.65 -29.64 15.54
C PHE A 435 -2.02 -29.94 14.93
N GLU A 436 -2.33 -29.39 13.76
CA GLU A 436 -3.58 -29.61 13.05
C GLU A 436 -3.79 -31.08 12.68
N GLU A 437 -2.74 -31.79 12.22
CA GLU A 437 -2.82 -33.23 11.92
C GLU A 437 -3.24 -34.04 13.14
N GLU A 438 -2.78 -33.65 14.33
CA GLU A 438 -3.13 -34.32 15.59
C GLU A 438 -4.49 -33.84 16.17
N ASN A 439 -4.88 -32.58 15.90
CA ASN A 439 -6.01 -31.89 16.49
C ASN A 439 -6.89 -31.15 15.44
N PRO A 440 -7.44 -31.85 14.44
CA PRO A 440 -8.06 -31.19 13.27
C PRO A 440 -9.39 -30.44 13.58
N ASN A 441 -9.86 -30.46 14.79
CA ASN A 441 -11.08 -29.74 15.21
C ASN A 441 -10.80 -28.78 16.37
N ASP A 442 -9.55 -28.42 16.61
CA ASP A 442 -9.22 -27.45 17.65
C ASP A 442 -9.80 -26.08 17.26
N PRO A 443 -10.50 -25.39 18.17
CA PRO A 443 -11.15 -24.12 17.86
C PRO A 443 -10.15 -22.96 17.62
N GLY A 444 -8.89 -23.12 17.98
CA GLY A 444 -7.85 -22.13 17.77
C GLY A 444 -7.18 -22.19 16.40
N LEU A 445 -7.47 -23.23 15.58
CA LEU A 445 -6.82 -23.41 14.29
C LEU A 445 -7.09 -22.24 13.32
N GLU A 446 -8.32 -21.75 13.26
CA GLU A 446 -8.69 -20.62 12.41
C GLU A 446 -7.82 -19.38 12.72
N ALA A 447 -7.74 -18.98 13.98
CA ALA A 447 -6.94 -17.84 14.41
C ALA A 447 -5.42 -18.09 14.25
N ALA A 448 -4.96 -19.33 14.36
CA ALA A 448 -3.56 -19.68 14.15
C ALA A 448 -3.17 -19.57 12.68
N TRP A 449 -3.99 -20.09 11.78
CA TRP A 449 -3.79 -19.97 10.33
C TRP A 449 -3.87 -18.52 9.88
N GLU A 450 -4.85 -17.77 10.36
CA GLU A 450 -4.96 -16.33 10.08
C GLU A 450 -3.67 -15.59 10.45
N SER A 451 -3.15 -15.82 11.67
CA SER A 451 -1.90 -15.23 12.12
C SER A 451 -0.69 -15.65 11.26
N LEU A 452 -0.71 -16.87 10.72
CA LEU A 452 0.32 -17.35 9.80
C LEU A 452 0.24 -16.59 8.46
N TYR A 453 -0.94 -16.48 7.87
CA TYR A 453 -1.14 -15.77 6.60
C TYR A 453 -0.77 -14.29 6.72
N ILE A 454 -1.07 -13.64 7.85
CA ILE A 454 -0.59 -12.27 8.12
C ILE A 454 0.95 -12.24 8.13
N ALA A 455 1.60 -13.22 8.76
CA ALA A 455 3.05 -13.28 8.82
C ALA A 455 3.73 -13.64 7.48
N GLU A 456 2.98 -14.11 6.47
CA GLU A 456 3.46 -14.34 5.10
C GLU A 456 3.49 -13.07 4.24
N GLY A 457 2.87 -11.98 4.72
CA GLY A 457 2.83 -10.69 4.03
C GLY A 457 4.22 -10.15 3.72
N SER A 458 4.34 -9.42 2.63
CA SER A 458 5.63 -8.90 2.13
C SER A 458 6.23 -7.82 3.00
N ASP A 459 5.42 -7.01 3.70
CA ASP A 459 5.86 -5.84 4.46
C ASP A 459 6.92 -6.16 5.51
N TRP A 460 6.77 -7.31 6.18
CA TRP A 460 7.76 -7.74 7.19
C TRP A 460 9.14 -7.87 6.58
N PHE A 461 9.25 -8.55 5.45
CA PHE A 461 10.52 -8.84 4.77
C PHE A 461 11.08 -7.61 4.05
N TRP A 462 10.24 -6.66 3.65
CA TRP A 462 10.66 -5.38 3.09
C TRP A 462 11.48 -4.54 4.07
N TRP A 463 11.13 -4.57 5.36
CA TRP A 463 11.79 -3.76 6.38
C TRP A 463 12.93 -4.47 7.12
N TYR A 464 13.21 -5.73 6.78
CA TYR A 464 14.42 -6.40 7.21
C TYR A 464 15.58 -6.12 6.24
N GLY A 465 16.84 -6.25 6.73
CA GLY A 465 18.03 -6.07 5.92
C GLY A 465 18.59 -4.64 5.93
N LEU A 466 19.44 -4.33 4.97
CA LEU A 466 20.16 -3.06 4.87
C LEU A 466 19.71 -2.20 3.67
N ASP A 467 18.92 -2.74 2.80
CA ASP A 467 18.46 -2.07 1.58
C ASP A 467 17.27 -1.15 1.83
N GLN A 468 16.53 -1.34 2.95
CA GLN A 468 15.43 -0.48 3.38
C GLN A 468 15.62 -0.03 4.83
N ASP A 469 15.09 1.14 5.18
CA ASP A 469 15.14 1.72 6.53
C ASP A 469 13.85 2.52 6.78
N SER A 470 12.97 1.97 7.61
CA SER A 470 11.73 2.64 8.03
C SER A 470 11.98 3.74 9.06
N GLY A 471 13.16 3.77 9.69
CA GLY A 471 13.42 4.53 10.91
C GLY A 471 12.76 3.93 12.16
N TYR A 472 12.04 2.80 12.03
CA TYR A 472 11.29 2.09 13.07
C TYR A 472 11.38 0.57 12.93
N ASP A 473 12.48 0.04 12.41
CA ASP A 473 12.65 -1.38 12.07
C ASP A 473 12.44 -2.31 13.27
N GLU A 474 12.84 -1.85 14.49
CA GLU A 474 12.56 -2.59 15.72
C GLU A 474 11.04 -2.81 15.96
N ASN A 475 10.17 -1.89 15.50
CA ASN A 475 8.73 -2.03 15.64
C ASN A 475 8.19 -3.08 14.65
N TRP A 476 8.71 -3.11 13.44
CA TRP A 476 8.36 -4.13 12.44
C TRP A 476 8.74 -5.53 12.93
N ASP A 477 9.95 -5.69 13.48
CA ASP A 477 10.40 -6.95 14.09
C ASP A 477 9.46 -7.40 15.23
N VAL A 478 9.07 -6.46 16.11
CA VAL A 478 8.12 -6.75 17.20
C VAL A 478 6.77 -7.20 16.66
N LEU A 479 6.19 -6.50 15.68
CA LEU A 479 4.90 -6.83 15.10
C LEU A 479 4.92 -8.19 14.40
N PHE A 480 5.93 -8.47 13.59
CA PHE A 480 6.12 -9.79 12.98
C PHE A 480 6.16 -10.92 14.03
N LYS A 481 6.96 -10.73 15.10
CA LYS A 481 7.05 -11.69 16.21
C LYS A 481 5.74 -11.82 16.99
N VAL A 482 4.91 -10.78 17.07
CA VAL A 482 3.57 -10.85 17.66
C VAL A 482 2.71 -11.83 16.85
N HIS A 483 2.68 -11.69 15.52
CA HIS A 483 1.91 -12.62 14.66
C HIS A 483 2.45 -14.04 14.78
N LEU A 484 3.76 -14.25 14.75
CA LEU A 484 4.33 -15.58 15.02
C LEU A 484 3.91 -16.12 16.40
N SER A 485 3.90 -15.28 17.44
CA SER A 485 3.49 -15.69 18.79
C SER A 485 2.01 -16.09 18.84
N ASN A 486 1.16 -15.39 18.10
CA ASN A 486 -0.28 -15.66 18.03
C ASN A 486 -0.57 -17.04 17.44
N ILE A 487 0.23 -17.51 16.47
CA ILE A 487 0.13 -18.87 15.93
C ILE A 487 0.19 -19.91 17.07
N TYR A 488 1.23 -19.83 17.90
CA TYR A 488 1.42 -20.77 19.01
C TYR A 488 0.36 -20.62 20.10
N ARG A 489 -0.03 -19.39 20.42
CA ARG A 489 -0.98 -19.09 21.48
C ARG A 489 -2.39 -19.54 21.15
N ALA A 490 -2.84 -19.32 19.90
CA ALA A 490 -4.16 -19.69 19.47
C ALA A 490 -4.44 -21.18 19.68
N VAL A 491 -3.42 -22.03 19.54
CA VAL A 491 -3.51 -23.48 19.72
C VAL A 491 -2.84 -23.98 21.02
N ASN A 492 -2.56 -23.08 21.96
CA ASN A 492 -1.96 -23.39 23.27
C ASN A 492 -0.63 -24.16 23.19
N LEU A 493 0.20 -23.90 22.21
CA LEU A 493 1.58 -24.38 22.12
C LEU A 493 2.54 -23.49 22.92
N ASP A 494 3.62 -24.08 23.43
CA ASP A 494 4.68 -23.34 24.09
C ASP A 494 5.42 -22.45 23.09
N LEU A 495 5.63 -21.17 23.47
CA LEU A 495 6.40 -20.23 22.65
C LEU A 495 7.85 -20.67 22.56
N PRO A 496 8.46 -20.68 21.38
CA PRO A 496 9.91 -20.86 21.25
C PRO A 496 10.68 -19.73 21.95
N PRO A 497 11.93 -19.98 22.38
CA PRO A 497 12.69 -19.03 23.22
C PRO A 497 12.79 -17.62 22.63
N TYR A 498 12.94 -17.47 21.32
CA TYR A 498 13.09 -16.17 20.66
C TYR A 498 11.80 -15.32 20.68
N LEU A 499 10.64 -15.93 20.93
CA LEU A 499 9.36 -15.22 21.10
C LEU A 499 9.05 -14.95 22.58
N GLN A 500 9.68 -15.64 23.53
CA GLN A 500 9.44 -15.44 24.97
C GLN A 500 9.95 -14.07 25.44
N ASP A 501 11.04 -13.58 24.86
CA ASP A 501 11.67 -12.32 25.27
C ASP A 501 10.83 -11.08 24.94
N LEU A 502 9.95 -11.15 23.95
CA LEU A 502 9.00 -10.07 23.62
C LEU A 502 8.14 -9.66 24.83
N TRP A 503 7.80 -10.62 25.68
CA TRP A 503 6.87 -10.44 26.80
C TRP A 503 7.58 -10.30 28.14
N THR A 504 8.88 -10.53 28.19
CA THR A 504 9.68 -10.50 29.40
C THR A 504 10.67 -9.34 29.46
N ASN A 505 10.92 -8.66 28.34
CA ASN A 505 11.82 -7.51 28.29
C ASN A 505 11.02 -6.20 28.33
N PRO A 506 11.02 -5.48 29.48
CA PRO A 506 10.29 -4.23 29.62
C PRO A 506 11.05 -3.03 28.99
N ALA A 507 11.69 -3.22 27.85
CA ALA A 507 12.30 -2.11 27.11
C ALA A 507 11.24 -1.16 26.51
N VAL A 508 9.98 -1.62 26.42
CA VAL A 508 8.82 -0.73 26.24
C VAL A 508 8.27 -0.43 27.64
N PRO A 509 8.21 0.83 28.09
CA PRO A 509 7.53 1.18 29.31
C PRO A 509 6.04 0.83 29.18
N SER A 510 5.69 -0.37 29.57
CA SER A 510 4.29 -0.70 29.76
C SER A 510 3.91 -0.19 31.14
N PRO A 511 2.98 0.75 31.30
CA PRO A 511 2.29 0.89 32.56
C PRO A 511 1.75 -0.50 32.89
N ALA A 512 1.96 -0.96 34.12
CA ALA A 512 1.46 -2.25 34.54
C ALA A 512 -0.03 -2.31 34.19
N ALA A 513 -0.37 -3.13 33.19
CA ALA A 513 -1.76 -3.32 32.81
C ALA A 513 -2.52 -3.75 34.04
N SER A 514 -3.54 -3.01 34.44
CA SER A 514 -4.38 -3.34 35.58
C SER A 514 -5.27 -4.56 35.29
N SER A 515 -5.34 -4.96 34.02
CA SER A 515 -6.03 -6.16 33.54
C SER A 515 -5.43 -6.58 32.19
N ILE A 516 -5.42 -7.86 31.92
CA ILE A 516 -5.16 -8.37 30.57
C ILE A 516 -6.48 -8.21 29.81
N ILE A 517 -6.47 -7.34 28.79
CA ILE A 517 -7.53 -7.32 27.80
C ILE A 517 -7.16 -8.40 26.78
N GLU A 518 -8.06 -9.32 26.57
CA GLU A 518 -8.02 -10.21 25.40
C GLU A 518 -9.11 -9.70 24.44
N PRO A 519 -8.81 -8.69 23.60
CA PRO A 519 -9.79 -8.26 22.61
C PRO A 519 -9.97 -9.39 21.59
N MET A 520 -11.21 -9.69 21.26
CA MET A 520 -11.49 -10.52 20.10
C MET A 520 -11.32 -9.61 18.88
N VAL A 521 -10.32 -9.86 18.08
CA VAL A 521 -10.11 -9.14 16.81
C VAL A 521 -11.07 -9.74 15.78
N ASP A 522 -12.34 -9.34 15.85
CA ASP A 522 -13.40 -9.82 14.95
C ASP A 522 -14.02 -8.67 14.12
N GLY A 523 -13.37 -7.49 14.11
CA GLY A 523 -13.86 -6.31 13.40
C GLY A 523 -15.08 -5.64 14.04
N VAL A 524 -15.52 -6.06 15.24
CA VAL A 524 -16.67 -5.49 15.94
C VAL A 524 -16.25 -5.07 17.34
N ALA A 525 -16.03 -3.76 17.55
CA ALA A 525 -15.77 -3.24 18.89
C ALA A 525 -17.03 -3.34 19.75
N LEU A 526 -17.05 -4.24 20.72
CA LEU A 526 -18.13 -4.34 21.69
C LEU A 526 -17.92 -3.36 22.86
N PRO A 527 -18.99 -2.73 23.41
CA PRO A 527 -18.87 -1.87 24.56
C PRO A 527 -18.23 -2.59 25.75
N GLY A 528 -17.10 -2.10 26.23
CA GLY A 528 -16.35 -2.66 27.35
C GLY A 528 -15.24 -3.64 26.96
N GLU A 529 -15.05 -3.93 25.71
CA GLU A 529 -14.01 -4.83 25.20
C GLU A 529 -12.59 -4.23 25.37
N TRP A 530 -12.50 -2.92 25.38
CA TRP A 530 -11.27 -2.14 25.53
C TRP A 530 -11.18 -1.37 26.85
N ASP A 531 -12.12 -1.64 27.79
CA ASP A 531 -12.14 -1.01 29.12
C ASP A 531 -11.22 -1.77 30.10
N GLY A 532 -9.90 -1.60 29.95
CA GLY A 532 -8.90 -2.19 30.83
C GLY A 532 -8.22 -1.17 31.73
#